data_528d9e9bb05c3876e765d5019148782a
#
_entry.id   528d9e9bb05c3876e765d5019148782a
#
_cell.length_a   1.000
_cell.length_b   1.000
_cell.length_c   1.000
_cell.angle_alpha   90.00
_cell.angle_beta   90.00
_cell.angle_gamma   90.00
#
_symmetry.space_group_name_H-M   'P 1'
#
loop_
_entity.id
_entity.type
_entity.pdbx_description
1 polymer ?
#
loop_
_entity_poly.entity_id
_entity_poly.type
_entity_poly.pdbx_seq_one_letter_code
_entity_poly.pdbx_strand_id
1 'polypeptide(L)'
;VEELAKLYVRGIDFCIINDYPTLDFIRDNFKGKCEQYGVFVDDEERSIKNLPDVVLNGNCKSMMEYDGYTVSRIYARHNSKVSVNVSDHAIVTIDAFDNTDLVVAVAGKDAQVMVNMYGDSKIQCIGDCIKVKYNNKKTYRV
;
A
#
# COMPACT_ATOMS: atom_id res chain seq x y z
N VAL A 1 0.35 -15.11 15.79
CA VAL A 1 -0.05 -14.43 14.53
C VAL A 1 0.00 -12.92 14.68
N GLU A 2 -0.54 -12.40 15.79
CA GLU A 2 -0.54 -10.96 16.03
C GLU A 2 0.87 -10.37 16.03
N GLU A 3 1.79 -10.97 16.78
CA GLU A 3 3.15 -10.47 16.87
C GLU A 3 3.91 -10.61 15.56
N LEU A 4 3.67 -11.68 14.80
CA LEU A 4 4.26 -11.86 13.48
C LEU A 4 3.77 -10.78 12.51
N ALA A 5 2.49 -10.45 12.54
CA ALA A 5 1.94 -9.40 11.69
C ALA A 5 2.55 -8.03 12.02
N LYS A 6 2.68 -7.72 13.31
CA LYS A 6 3.32 -6.47 13.76
C LYS A 6 4.79 -6.40 13.37
N LEU A 7 5.52 -7.50 13.48
CA LEU A 7 6.91 -7.58 13.04
C LEU A 7 7.02 -7.41 11.51
N TYR A 8 6.08 -7.99 10.77
CA TYR A 8 6.06 -7.85 9.31
C TYR A 8 5.88 -6.38 8.91
N VAL A 9 4.92 -5.68 9.49
CA VAL A 9 4.70 -4.26 9.20
C VAL A 9 5.89 -3.41 9.63
N ARG A 10 6.45 -3.68 10.80
CA ARG A 10 7.60 -2.93 11.32
C ARG A 10 8.85 -3.15 10.49
N GLY A 11 9.08 -4.36 10.01
CA GLY A 11 10.24 -4.72 9.19
C GLY A 11 9.94 -4.81 7.70
N ILE A 12 8.93 -4.08 7.23
CA ILE A 12 8.43 -4.23 5.85
C ILE A 12 9.50 -3.94 4.80
N ASP A 13 10.37 -2.97 5.03
CA ASP A 13 11.44 -2.63 4.08
C ASP A 13 12.37 -3.82 3.85
N PHE A 14 12.76 -4.49 4.93
CA PHE A 14 13.58 -5.70 4.84
C PHE A 14 12.84 -6.83 4.14
N CYS A 15 11.57 -7.00 4.46
CA CYS A 15 10.75 -8.05 3.85
C CYS A 15 10.58 -7.85 2.36
N ILE A 16 10.41 -6.63 1.92
CA ILE A 16 10.28 -6.30 0.50
C ILE A 16 11.60 -6.52 -0.24
N ILE A 17 12.71 -6.04 0.31
CA ILE A 17 14.03 -6.18 -0.33
C ILE A 17 14.39 -7.64 -0.54
N ASN A 18 14.09 -8.49 0.43
CA ASN A 18 14.48 -9.89 0.43
C ASN A 18 13.39 -10.84 -0.06
N ASP A 19 12.21 -10.30 -0.38
CA ASP A 19 11.03 -11.10 -0.72
C ASP A 19 10.79 -12.21 0.32
N TYR A 20 10.86 -11.82 1.58
CA TYR A 20 10.72 -12.71 2.73
C TYR A 20 9.82 -12.04 3.79
N PRO A 21 8.89 -12.75 4.40
CA PRO A 21 8.53 -14.14 4.07
C PRO A 21 7.93 -14.28 2.68
N THR A 22 7.92 -15.51 2.16
CA THR A 22 7.34 -15.79 0.84
C THR A 22 5.84 -15.51 0.81
N LEU A 23 5.29 -15.29 -0.38
CA LEU A 23 3.85 -15.06 -0.52
C LEU A 23 3.04 -16.26 0.00
N ASP A 24 3.52 -17.48 -0.18
CA ASP A 24 2.86 -18.67 0.35
C ASP A 24 2.81 -18.65 1.87
N PHE A 25 3.90 -18.27 2.53
CA PHE A 25 3.92 -18.12 3.98
C PHE A 25 2.93 -17.05 4.45
N ILE A 26 2.90 -15.92 3.76
CA ILE A 26 1.99 -14.81 4.05
C ILE A 26 0.53 -15.28 3.93
N ARG A 27 0.21 -16.01 2.87
CA ARG A 27 -1.13 -16.58 2.66
C ARG A 27 -1.52 -17.56 3.76
N ASP A 28 -0.60 -18.43 4.13
CA ASP A 28 -0.87 -19.46 5.14
C ASP A 28 -1.06 -18.89 6.55
N ASN A 29 -0.37 -17.80 6.87
CA ASN A 29 -0.30 -17.30 8.25
C ASN A 29 -1.10 -16.01 8.49
N PHE A 30 -1.25 -15.16 7.48
CA PHE A 30 -1.86 -13.84 7.67
C PHE A 30 -3.23 -13.66 7.00
N LYS A 31 -3.54 -14.43 5.98
CA LYS A 31 -4.78 -14.24 5.22
C LYS A 31 -6.02 -14.42 6.09
N GLY A 32 -6.88 -13.38 6.11
CA GLY A 32 -8.12 -13.39 6.88
C GLY A 32 -7.92 -13.28 8.39
N LYS A 33 -6.72 -12.98 8.86
CA LYS A 33 -6.41 -12.98 10.29
C LYS A 33 -5.76 -11.67 10.78
N CYS A 34 -5.22 -10.87 9.88
CA CYS A 34 -4.33 -9.78 10.26
C CYS A 34 -4.78 -8.41 9.75
N GLU A 35 -6.01 -8.27 9.25
CA GLU A 35 -6.53 -7.01 8.71
C GLU A 35 -6.55 -5.92 9.77
N GLN A 36 -6.81 -6.26 11.01
CA GLN A 36 -6.80 -5.30 12.12
C GLN A 36 -5.41 -4.72 12.38
N TYR A 37 -4.35 -5.38 11.91
CA TYR A 37 -2.96 -4.90 12.03
C TYR A 37 -2.47 -4.23 10.75
N GLY A 38 -3.35 -4.05 9.77
CA GLY A 38 -3.02 -3.42 8.49
C GLY A 38 -2.43 -4.37 7.45
N VAL A 39 -2.48 -5.68 7.67
CA VAL A 39 -1.97 -6.68 6.73
C VAL A 39 -3.13 -7.37 6.03
N PHE A 40 -3.23 -7.15 4.72
CA PHE A 40 -4.29 -7.71 3.88
C PHE A 40 -3.66 -8.67 2.87
N VAL A 41 -4.28 -9.82 2.66
CA VAL A 41 -3.76 -10.85 1.76
C VAL A 41 -4.89 -11.39 0.89
N ASP A 42 -4.76 -11.26 -0.42
CA ASP A 42 -5.74 -11.74 -1.41
C ASP A 42 -7.18 -11.27 -1.12
N ASP A 43 -7.33 -10.07 -0.58
CA ASP A 43 -8.62 -9.51 -0.20
C ASP A 43 -9.19 -8.76 -1.41
N GLU A 44 -10.14 -9.37 -2.10
CA GLU A 44 -10.61 -8.91 -3.41
C GLU A 44 -11.61 -7.74 -3.36
N GLU A 45 -12.24 -7.52 -2.22
CA GLU A 45 -13.20 -6.40 -2.09
C GLU A 45 -13.11 -5.82 -0.68
N ARG A 46 -12.21 -4.87 -0.51
CA ARG A 46 -11.99 -4.24 0.79
C ARG A 46 -12.13 -2.73 0.68
N SER A 47 -12.94 -2.14 1.57
CA SER A 47 -12.97 -0.70 1.79
C SER A 47 -12.19 -0.39 3.05
N ILE A 48 -11.22 0.52 2.94
CA ILE A 48 -10.33 0.90 4.04
C ILE A 48 -10.44 2.41 4.22
N LYS A 49 -10.59 2.85 5.47
CA LYS A 49 -10.67 4.28 5.78
C LYS A 49 -9.72 4.64 6.92
N ASN A 50 -8.86 5.62 6.67
CA ASN A 50 -7.97 6.24 7.66
C ASN A 50 -7.10 5.27 8.46
N LEU A 51 -6.69 4.16 7.86
CA LEU A 51 -5.80 3.19 8.49
C LEU A 51 -4.34 3.62 8.27
N PRO A 52 -3.53 3.81 9.35
CA PRO A 52 -2.21 4.47 9.24
C PRO A 52 -1.14 3.65 8.53
N ASP A 53 -1.11 2.33 8.69
CA ASP A 53 -0.14 1.47 8.04
C ASP A 53 -0.85 0.31 7.37
N VAL A 54 -0.64 0.16 6.06
CA VAL A 54 -1.32 -0.86 5.26
C VAL A 54 -0.32 -1.58 4.38
N VAL A 55 -0.34 -2.90 4.42
CA VAL A 55 0.43 -3.75 3.51
C VAL A 55 -0.54 -4.64 2.75
N LEU A 56 -0.57 -4.51 1.43
CA LEU A 56 -1.43 -5.31 0.56
C LEU A 56 -0.59 -6.37 -0.14
N ASN A 57 -0.96 -7.62 0.02
CA ASN A 57 -0.20 -8.77 -0.47
C ASN A 57 -1.05 -9.65 -1.39
N GLY A 58 -0.41 -10.25 -2.37
CA GLY A 58 -1.09 -11.15 -3.29
C GLY A 58 -2.00 -10.42 -4.25
N ASN A 59 -3.24 -10.89 -4.38
CA ASN A 59 -4.24 -10.34 -5.29
C ASN A 59 -5.28 -9.50 -4.56
N CYS A 60 -4.84 -8.45 -3.87
CA CYS A 60 -5.76 -7.54 -3.19
C CYS A 60 -6.43 -6.59 -4.18
N LYS A 61 -7.70 -6.28 -3.91
CA LYS A 61 -8.43 -5.22 -4.61
C LYS A 61 -9.11 -4.38 -3.54
N SER A 62 -8.67 -3.13 -3.42
CA SER A 62 -9.07 -2.28 -2.30
C SER A 62 -9.48 -0.90 -2.77
N MET A 63 -10.47 -0.32 -2.08
CA MET A 63 -10.82 1.09 -2.18
C MET A 63 -10.48 1.74 -0.84
N MET A 64 -9.63 2.76 -0.89
CA MET A 64 -9.11 3.39 0.32
C MET A 64 -9.49 4.87 0.35
N GLU A 65 -9.89 5.34 1.51
CA GLU A 65 -10.23 6.74 1.75
C GLU A 65 -9.42 7.30 2.91
N TYR A 66 -8.85 8.47 2.69
CA TYR A 66 -8.10 9.19 3.72
C TYR A 66 -8.57 10.65 3.76
N ASP A 67 -8.95 11.10 4.95
CA ASP A 67 -9.44 12.46 5.16
C ASP A 67 -8.91 13.04 6.49
N GLY A 68 -9.39 14.22 6.88
CA GLY A 68 -8.96 14.88 8.11
C GLY A 68 -7.47 15.18 8.10
N TYR A 69 -6.79 14.81 9.18
CA TYR A 69 -5.35 14.97 9.34
C TYR A 69 -4.61 13.64 9.37
N THR A 70 -5.19 12.63 8.76
CA THR A 70 -4.62 11.28 8.75
C THR A 70 -3.28 11.26 8.00
N VAL A 71 -2.29 10.60 8.58
CA VAL A 71 -1.03 10.31 7.93
C VAL A 71 -0.93 8.79 7.77
N SER A 72 -0.73 8.34 6.54
CA SER A 72 -0.73 6.91 6.25
C SER A 72 0.41 6.51 5.34
N ARG A 73 0.84 5.27 5.47
CA ARG A 73 1.81 4.61 4.62
C ARG A 73 1.21 3.33 4.06
N ILE A 74 1.22 3.21 2.73
CA ILE A 74 0.64 2.06 2.03
C ILE A 74 1.75 1.37 1.25
N TYR A 75 1.87 0.06 1.45
CA TYR A 75 2.78 -0.80 0.68
C TYR A 75 1.92 -1.76 -0.14
N ALA A 76 1.89 -1.56 -1.45
CA ALA A 76 1.12 -2.39 -2.36
C ALA A 76 2.06 -3.32 -3.11
N ARG A 77 1.90 -4.62 -2.92
CA ARG A 77 2.80 -5.66 -3.42
C ARG A 77 2.07 -6.65 -4.32
N HIS A 78 2.85 -7.38 -5.08
CA HIS A 78 2.41 -8.50 -5.93
C HIS A 78 1.47 -8.02 -7.04
N ASN A 79 0.21 -8.44 -7.05
CA ASN A 79 -0.74 -8.09 -8.10
C ASN A 79 -1.92 -7.27 -7.57
N SER A 80 -1.66 -6.42 -6.60
CA SER A 80 -2.73 -5.63 -5.96
C SER A 80 -3.27 -4.54 -6.88
N LYS A 81 -4.57 -4.29 -6.80
CA LYS A 81 -5.25 -3.20 -7.50
C LYS A 81 -5.87 -2.29 -6.45
N VAL A 82 -5.46 -1.03 -6.44
CA VAL A 82 -5.79 -0.13 -5.34
C VAL A 82 -6.30 1.19 -5.90
N SER A 83 -7.44 1.62 -5.37
CA SER A 83 -7.99 2.96 -5.62
C SER A 83 -7.92 3.74 -4.31
N VAL A 84 -7.23 4.88 -4.32
CA VAL A 84 -7.00 5.70 -3.13
C VAL A 84 -7.58 7.10 -3.36
N ASN A 85 -8.48 7.50 -2.47
CA ASN A 85 -9.05 8.86 -2.47
C ASN A 85 -8.55 9.60 -1.23
N VAL A 86 -7.95 10.76 -1.44
CA VAL A 86 -7.34 11.55 -0.36
C VAL A 86 -7.94 12.96 -0.39
N SER A 87 -8.32 13.46 0.78
CA SER A 87 -8.93 14.77 0.92
C SER A 87 -8.51 15.47 2.22
N ASP A 88 -9.06 16.67 2.45
CA ASP A 88 -8.79 17.50 3.63
C ASP A 88 -7.29 17.82 3.77
N HIS A 89 -6.68 17.43 4.89
CA HIS A 89 -5.26 17.62 5.19
C HIS A 89 -4.50 16.31 5.30
N ALA A 90 -5.04 15.23 4.74
CA ALA A 90 -4.41 13.92 4.83
C ALA A 90 -3.11 13.87 4.02
N ILE A 91 -2.15 13.14 4.53
CA ILE A 91 -0.84 12.91 3.89
C ILE A 91 -0.66 11.41 3.74
N VAL A 92 -0.54 10.95 2.49
CA VAL A 92 -0.43 9.52 2.20
C VAL A 92 0.83 9.27 1.38
N THR A 93 1.63 8.30 1.81
CA THR A 93 2.78 7.80 1.06
C THR A 93 2.47 6.40 0.58
N ILE A 94 2.65 6.15 -0.72
CA ILE A 94 2.36 4.85 -1.32
C ILE A 94 3.62 4.34 -2.00
N ASP A 95 4.03 3.13 -1.62
CA ASP A 95 5.10 2.41 -2.31
C ASP A 95 4.48 1.21 -3.04
N ALA A 96 4.60 1.20 -4.36
CA ALA A 96 3.99 0.17 -5.20
C ALA A 96 5.07 -0.69 -5.86
N PHE A 97 4.89 -2.00 -5.77
CA PHE A 97 5.87 -2.99 -6.24
C PHE A 97 5.22 -3.99 -7.20
N ASP A 98 6.05 -4.68 -7.94
CA ASP A 98 5.65 -5.77 -8.84
C ASP A 98 4.64 -5.29 -9.90
N ASN A 99 3.50 -5.94 -10.03
CA ASN A 99 2.47 -5.62 -11.03
C ASN A 99 1.28 -4.89 -10.42
N THR A 100 1.52 -4.04 -9.43
CA THR A 100 0.47 -3.27 -8.75
C THR A 100 -0.10 -2.21 -9.68
N ASP A 101 -1.42 -2.08 -9.70
CA ASP A 101 -2.13 -1.01 -10.40
C ASP A 101 -2.74 -0.05 -9.38
N LEU A 102 -2.42 1.23 -9.51
CA LEU A 102 -2.93 2.28 -8.63
C LEU A 102 -3.79 3.27 -9.39
N VAL A 103 -4.88 3.68 -8.74
CA VAL A 103 -5.62 4.89 -9.13
C VAL A 103 -5.64 5.79 -7.90
N VAL A 104 -5.09 6.99 -8.03
CA VAL A 104 -4.98 7.94 -6.92
C VAL A 104 -5.73 9.21 -7.28
N ALA A 105 -6.69 9.58 -6.45
CA ALA A 105 -7.46 10.82 -6.62
C ALA A 105 -7.30 11.69 -5.38
N VAL A 106 -6.96 12.96 -5.58
CA VAL A 106 -6.79 13.94 -4.51
C VAL A 106 -7.78 15.08 -4.71
N ALA A 107 -8.58 15.35 -3.68
CA ALA A 107 -9.52 16.45 -3.68
C ALA A 107 -9.04 17.56 -2.74
N GLY A 108 -9.13 18.80 -3.20
CA GLY A 108 -8.67 19.96 -2.43
C GLY A 108 -7.20 20.26 -2.66
N LYS A 109 -6.67 21.24 -1.93
CA LYS A 109 -5.31 21.75 -2.12
C LYS A 109 -4.38 21.47 -0.94
N ASP A 110 -4.90 20.96 0.15
CA ASP A 110 -4.13 20.73 1.37
C ASP A 110 -3.75 19.25 1.58
N ALA A 111 -4.40 18.35 0.88
CA ALA A 111 -4.04 16.94 0.91
C ALA A 111 -2.81 16.70 0.01
N GLN A 112 -1.94 15.78 0.42
CA GLN A 112 -0.72 15.46 -0.31
C GLN A 112 -0.55 13.95 -0.45
N VAL A 113 -0.12 13.51 -1.62
CA VAL A 113 0.20 12.11 -1.87
C VAL A 113 1.58 12.02 -2.51
N MET A 114 2.43 11.17 -1.97
CA MET A 114 3.71 10.81 -2.54
C MET A 114 3.69 9.35 -2.94
N VAL A 115 4.04 9.06 -4.18
CA VAL A 115 4.01 7.69 -4.70
C VAL A 115 5.39 7.32 -5.22
N ASN A 116 5.91 6.20 -4.73
CA ASN A 116 7.14 5.60 -5.24
C ASN A 116 6.77 4.34 -6.02
N MET A 117 7.08 4.34 -7.32
CA MET A 117 6.76 3.23 -8.22
C MET A 117 7.98 2.37 -8.45
N TYR A 118 7.84 1.06 -8.24
CA TYR A 118 8.90 0.06 -8.43
C TYR A 118 8.40 -1.05 -9.35
N GLY A 119 9.32 -1.68 -10.06
CA GLY A 119 9.00 -2.79 -10.93
C GLY A 119 8.09 -2.39 -12.09
N ASP A 120 7.10 -3.21 -12.36
CA ASP A 120 6.13 -3.01 -13.45
C ASP A 120 4.82 -2.36 -12.96
N SER A 121 4.85 -1.72 -11.82
CA SER A 121 3.67 -1.06 -11.27
C SER A 121 3.20 0.10 -12.13
N LYS A 122 1.89 0.36 -12.11
CA LYS A 122 1.25 1.38 -12.93
C LYS A 122 0.40 2.29 -12.07
N ILE A 123 0.26 3.55 -12.50
CA ILE A 123 -0.52 4.54 -11.76
C ILE A 123 -1.32 5.43 -12.70
N GLN A 124 -2.53 5.77 -12.27
CA GLN A 124 -3.36 6.81 -12.86
C GLN A 124 -3.65 7.85 -11.77
N CYS A 125 -3.33 9.11 -12.04
CA CYS A 125 -3.51 10.20 -11.09
C CYS A 125 -4.66 11.11 -11.50
N ILE A 126 -5.47 11.51 -10.52
CA ILE A 126 -6.58 12.45 -10.70
C ILE A 126 -6.44 13.56 -9.67
N GLY A 127 -6.32 14.80 -10.12
CA GLY A 127 -6.16 15.95 -9.26
C GLY A 127 -4.70 16.39 -9.13
N ASP A 128 -4.49 17.44 -8.34
CA ASP A 128 -3.18 18.02 -8.08
C ASP A 128 -2.59 17.47 -6.78
N CYS A 129 -1.39 17.89 -6.44
CA CYS A 129 -0.71 17.52 -5.19
C CYS A 129 -0.32 16.04 -5.09
N ILE A 130 -0.15 15.39 -6.25
CA ILE A 130 0.37 14.02 -6.31
C ILE A 130 1.78 14.07 -6.89
N LYS A 131 2.75 13.58 -6.12
CA LYS A 131 4.14 13.46 -6.58
C LYS A 131 4.45 12.00 -6.83
N VAL A 132 4.82 11.67 -8.05
CA VAL A 132 5.13 10.29 -8.44
C VAL A 132 6.61 10.21 -8.78
N LYS A 133 7.30 9.28 -8.14
CA LYS A 133 8.69 8.97 -8.44
C LYS A 133 8.77 7.56 -9.01
N TYR A 134 9.33 7.46 -10.21
CA TYR A 134 9.55 6.18 -10.88
C TYR A 134 10.97 5.70 -10.61
N ASN A 135 11.08 4.48 -10.11
CA ASN A 135 12.36 3.84 -9.81
C ASN A 135 12.58 2.69 -10.78
N ASN A 136 13.78 2.62 -11.36
CA ASN A 136 14.13 1.55 -12.30
C ASN A 136 14.46 0.22 -11.59
N LYS A 137 14.19 0.16 -10.29
CA LYS A 137 14.47 -1.00 -9.45
C LYS A 137 13.17 -1.70 -9.08
N LYS A 138 13.26 -2.97 -8.74
CA LYS A 138 12.10 -3.74 -8.30
C LYS A 138 11.73 -3.46 -6.85
N THR A 139 12.70 -3.04 -6.05
CA THR A 139 12.53 -2.79 -4.61
C THR A 139 13.42 -1.63 -4.17
N TYR A 140 13.54 -1.44 -2.85
CA TYR A 140 14.45 -0.46 -2.25
C TYR A 140 15.94 -0.79 -2.42
N ARG A 141 16.25 -1.95 -2.96
CA ARG A 141 17.63 -2.39 -3.11
C ARG A 141 18.39 -1.46 -4.04
N VAL A 142 19.51 -0.97 -3.58
CA VAL A 142 20.39 -0.06 -4.32
C VAL A 142 21.23 -0.83 -5.34
#